data_80ac94976156ec47ffa579abe26b9673
#
_entry.id   80ac94976156ec47ffa579abe26b9673
#
_cell.length_a   1.000
_cell.length_b   1.000
_cell.length_c   1.000
_cell.angle_alpha   90.00
_cell.angle_beta   90.00
_cell.angle_gamma   90.00
#
_symmetry.space_group_name_H-M   'P 1'
#
loop_
_entity.id
_entity.type
_entity.pdbx_description
1 polymer ?
#
loop_
_entity_poly.entity_id
_entity_poly.type
_entity_poly.pdbx_seq_one_letter_code
_entity_poly.pdbx_strand_id
1 'polypeptide(L)'
;MSGKWWLDPVKLAEGLAEHKTFVALSIATGVNVNTLKSASKRPAVFGFVKERGQEKPEVTVDNDSALIVLPPNVDMGDVREMILHHNLNPDDWTVRDVTLNKWDAFVDGEVTPMRQVKVFLKRVVLWSQLFPAVDVKPLVFPAAKPRKQGPKLWVFTSCWQAPYHDELFHKAFCRWLDQVRPDHGVDMGDLLDLPTVSKHRDNPAYFASVQECINAGYRLLHDRRFASPDTKWSLLEGNHDVRLRSELLSRAERMYGVRPGVLPGELPEDEVLSLRKLLHLERLGVEFVNTPNGGNYEHSQVTVSDRLVARHGWLTGPNAGARTVEKIGLSVIVGHTHMQGIQIVPRYEKGILETLIGVEVGCGCEVKPDGLGYAAQPRWVQGFATAAVWPNGEFTIDLARFKDGVIRWRDQEISG
;
A
#
# COMPACT_ATOMS: atom_id res chain seq x y z
N MET A 1 60.21 0.99 -15.90
CA MET A 1 60.17 -0.49 -15.90
C MET A 1 59.45 -0.93 -17.16
N SER A 2 60.23 -1.32 -18.20
CA SER A 2 59.69 -1.71 -19.50
C SER A 2 59.65 -3.24 -19.60
N GLY A 3 58.57 -3.82 -19.18
CA GLY A 3 58.25 -5.24 -19.29
C GLY A 3 56.92 -5.51 -18.68
N LYS A 4 56.18 -6.52 -19.16
CA LYS A 4 54.87 -6.92 -18.63
C LYS A 4 55.04 -7.56 -17.25
N TRP A 5 55.54 -6.76 -16.27
CA TRP A 5 55.84 -7.18 -14.89
C TRP A 5 54.70 -7.92 -14.20
N TRP A 6 53.44 -7.60 -14.57
CA TRP A 6 52.22 -8.27 -14.04
C TRP A 6 52.08 -9.74 -14.50
N LEU A 7 52.96 -10.21 -15.39
CA LEU A 7 53.04 -11.63 -15.76
C LEU A 7 53.99 -12.41 -14.84
N ASP A 8 54.77 -11.70 -14.03
CA ASP A 8 55.66 -12.30 -13.01
C ASP A 8 54.82 -12.49 -11.74
N PRO A 9 54.63 -13.75 -11.27
CA PRO A 9 53.80 -14.05 -10.11
C PRO A 9 54.24 -13.33 -8.84
N VAL A 10 55.55 -13.24 -8.60
CA VAL A 10 56.10 -12.60 -7.41
C VAL A 10 55.85 -11.10 -7.40
N LYS A 11 56.13 -10.42 -8.50
CA LYS A 11 55.92 -8.97 -8.63
C LYS A 11 54.45 -8.56 -8.56
N LEU A 12 53.54 -9.39 -9.10
CA LEU A 12 52.12 -9.13 -9.01
C LEU A 12 51.60 -9.34 -7.57
N ALA A 13 52.10 -10.37 -6.89
CA ALA A 13 51.74 -10.61 -5.48
C ALA A 13 52.28 -9.51 -4.56
N GLU A 14 53.52 -9.03 -4.78
CA GLU A 14 54.08 -7.91 -4.02
C GLU A 14 53.28 -6.62 -4.23
N GLY A 15 52.93 -6.29 -5.48
CA GLY A 15 52.10 -5.13 -5.79
C GLY A 15 50.71 -5.21 -5.17
N LEU A 16 50.08 -6.38 -5.13
CA LEU A 16 48.78 -6.57 -4.46
C LEU A 16 48.92 -6.50 -2.96
N ALA A 17 49.99 -6.98 -2.37
CA ALA A 17 50.24 -6.87 -0.92
C ALA A 17 50.44 -5.39 -0.50
N GLU A 18 51.10 -4.59 -1.33
CA GLU A 18 51.35 -3.18 -1.08
C GLU A 18 50.08 -2.34 -1.25
N HIS A 19 49.35 -2.54 -2.34
CA HIS A 19 48.18 -1.70 -2.70
C HIS A 19 46.83 -2.27 -2.27
N LYS A 20 46.78 -3.46 -1.66
CA LYS A 20 45.61 -4.16 -1.10
C LYS A 20 44.48 -4.47 -2.08
N THR A 21 44.33 -3.77 -3.19
CA THR A 21 43.27 -4.01 -4.18
C THR A 21 43.77 -3.89 -5.62
N PHE A 22 43.17 -4.60 -6.56
CA PHE A 22 43.43 -4.48 -7.98
C PHE A 22 43.21 -3.09 -8.56
N VAL A 23 42.24 -2.35 -7.98
CA VAL A 23 41.92 -0.98 -8.38
C VAL A 23 43.04 -0.03 -7.95
N ALA A 24 43.49 -0.12 -6.70
CA ALA A 24 44.59 0.70 -6.20
C ALA A 24 45.90 0.39 -6.95
N LEU A 25 46.20 -0.89 -7.19
CA LEU A 25 47.35 -1.30 -7.98
C LEU A 25 47.28 -0.83 -9.45
N SER A 26 46.11 -0.85 -10.06
CA SER A 26 45.84 -0.32 -11.40
C SER A 26 46.12 1.19 -11.47
N ILE A 27 45.70 1.95 -10.48
CA ILE A 27 45.94 3.39 -10.38
C ILE A 27 47.42 3.69 -10.21
N ALA A 28 48.08 2.97 -9.31
CA ALA A 28 49.54 3.17 -9.03
C ALA A 28 50.46 2.81 -10.20
N THR A 29 50.08 1.83 -11.00
CA THR A 29 50.94 1.26 -12.04
C THR A 29 50.53 1.63 -13.47
N GLY A 30 49.31 2.19 -13.66
CA GLY A 30 48.75 2.47 -14.98
C GLY A 30 48.30 1.23 -15.76
N VAL A 31 48.37 0.04 -15.19
CA VAL A 31 47.95 -1.21 -15.85
C VAL A 31 46.45 -1.41 -15.64
N ASN A 32 45.72 -1.71 -16.73
CA ASN A 32 44.27 -1.90 -16.66
C ASN A 32 43.87 -2.98 -15.63
N VAL A 33 42.88 -2.67 -14.81
CA VAL A 33 42.41 -3.52 -13.70
C VAL A 33 42.00 -4.93 -14.17
N ASN A 34 41.41 -5.04 -15.36
CA ASN A 34 41.00 -6.35 -15.91
C ASN A 34 42.22 -7.17 -16.38
N THR A 35 43.29 -6.50 -16.83
CA THR A 35 44.55 -7.15 -17.17
C THR A 35 45.23 -7.72 -15.93
N LEU A 36 45.26 -6.96 -14.83
CA LEU A 36 45.79 -7.43 -13.55
C LEU A 36 44.96 -8.59 -12.98
N LYS A 37 43.63 -8.48 -13.00
CA LYS A 37 42.73 -9.58 -12.60
C LYS A 37 42.89 -10.83 -13.47
N SER A 38 43.08 -10.69 -14.77
CA SER A 38 43.29 -11.82 -15.66
C SER A 38 44.68 -12.47 -15.46
N ALA A 39 45.70 -11.66 -15.20
CA ALA A 39 47.05 -12.18 -14.88
C ALA A 39 47.05 -12.95 -13.55
N SER A 40 46.35 -12.48 -12.53
CA SER A 40 46.23 -13.15 -11.23
C SER A 40 45.53 -14.50 -11.30
N LYS A 41 44.72 -14.75 -12.32
CA LYS A 41 44.02 -16.04 -12.54
C LYS A 41 44.91 -17.11 -13.21
N ARG A 42 46.15 -16.82 -13.60
CA ARG A 42 47.02 -17.81 -14.15
C ARG A 42 47.55 -18.75 -13.07
N PRO A 43 47.62 -20.06 -13.27
CA PRO A 43 47.98 -21.02 -12.22
C PRO A 43 49.29 -20.66 -11.48
N ALA A 44 50.31 -20.22 -12.20
CA ALA A 44 51.61 -19.83 -11.62
C ALA A 44 51.56 -18.57 -10.74
N VAL A 45 50.57 -17.67 -10.95
CA VAL A 45 50.39 -16.43 -10.18
C VAL A 45 49.46 -16.67 -9.01
N PHE A 46 48.51 -17.54 -9.20
CA PHE A 46 47.44 -17.80 -8.23
C PHE A 46 47.96 -18.47 -6.94
N GLY A 47 48.94 -19.39 -7.08
CA GLY A 47 49.61 -20.01 -5.91
C GLY A 47 50.35 -18.98 -5.06
N PHE A 48 51.11 -18.08 -5.64
CA PHE A 48 51.93 -17.07 -4.96
C PHE A 48 51.12 -15.98 -4.24
N VAL A 49 49.95 -15.63 -4.78
CA VAL A 49 49.03 -14.63 -4.17
C VAL A 49 48.33 -15.23 -2.94
N LYS A 50 48.22 -16.56 -2.87
CA LYS A 50 47.48 -17.26 -1.79
C LYS A 50 48.36 -17.69 -0.59
N GLU A 51 49.64 -17.94 -0.77
CA GLU A 51 50.51 -18.39 0.33
C GLU A 51 50.69 -17.36 1.47
N ARG A 52 50.25 -16.10 1.29
CA ARG A 52 50.41 -15.03 2.30
C ARG A 52 49.16 -14.73 3.11
N GLY A 53 48.06 -15.47 2.97
CA GLY A 53 46.83 -15.20 3.76
C GLY A 53 46.20 -16.49 4.24
N GLN A 54 46.35 -16.84 5.52
CA GLN A 54 45.29 -17.57 6.22
C GLN A 54 44.07 -16.65 6.22
N GLU A 55 43.32 -16.68 5.12
CA GLU A 55 42.07 -15.90 5.04
C GLU A 55 41.09 -16.42 6.09
N LYS A 56 40.81 -15.58 7.05
CA LYS A 56 39.64 -15.79 7.89
C LYS A 56 38.39 -15.76 6.97
N PRO A 57 37.34 -16.53 7.28
CA PRO A 57 36.09 -16.45 6.56
C PRO A 57 35.68 -14.98 6.43
N GLU A 58 35.42 -14.55 5.22
CA GLU A 58 35.00 -13.18 4.94
C GLU A 58 33.47 -13.12 5.00
N VAL A 59 32.93 -12.28 5.85
CA VAL A 59 31.50 -12.05 5.95
C VAL A 59 31.22 -10.60 5.57
N THR A 60 30.38 -10.44 4.56
CA THR A 60 29.84 -9.14 4.18
C THR A 60 28.34 -9.14 4.53
N VAL A 61 27.92 -8.22 5.39
CA VAL A 61 26.52 -8.08 5.80
C VAL A 61 26.02 -6.73 5.32
N ASP A 62 24.90 -6.75 4.63
CA ASP A 62 24.11 -5.58 4.28
C ASP A 62 22.74 -5.68 5.01
N ASN A 63 21.90 -4.65 4.95
CA ASN A 63 20.62 -4.60 5.69
C ASN A 63 19.75 -5.85 5.47
N ASP A 64 19.66 -6.36 4.25
CA ASP A 64 18.75 -7.44 3.86
C ASP A 64 19.45 -8.70 3.36
N SER A 65 20.79 -8.69 3.25
CA SER A 65 21.56 -9.81 2.72
C SER A 65 22.90 -9.97 3.43
N ALA A 66 23.38 -11.21 3.47
CA ALA A 66 24.75 -11.50 3.89
C ALA A 66 25.40 -12.50 2.95
N LEU A 67 26.70 -12.36 2.79
CA LEU A 67 27.53 -13.28 2.03
C LEU A 67 28.63 -13.83 2.95
N ILE A 68 28.64 -15.13 3.12
CA ILE A 68 29.70 -15.86 3.83
C ILE A 68 30.56 -16.55 2.77
N VAL A 69 31.84 -16.25 2.76
CA VAL A 69 32.83 -16.89 1.88
C VAL A 69 33.77 -17.73 2.74
N LEU A 70 33.66 -19.05 2.61
CA LEU A 70 34.56 -19.94 3.34
C LEU A 70 35.93 -19.96 2.72
N PRO A 71 37.01 -20.13 3.53
CA PRO A 71 38.35 -20.41 3.00
C PRO A 71 38.38 -21.65 2.11
N PRO A 72 39.37 -21.76 1.22
CA PRO A 72 39.48 -22.94 0.37
C PRO A 72 39.63 -24.23 1.18
N ASN A 73 38.97 -25.29 0.71
CA ASN A 73 38.99 -26.64 1.29
C ASN A 73 38.42 -26.75 2.71
N VAL A 74 37.73 -25.73 3.22
CA VAL A 74 36.93 -25.84 4.42
C VAL A 74 35.60 -26.54 4.07
N ASP A 75 35.26 -27.56 4.81
CA ASP A 75 33.98 -28.24 4.64
C ASP A 75 32.83 -27.39 5.12
N MET A 76 31.71 -27.45 4.41
CA MET A 76 30.49 -26.79 4.84
C MET A 76 29.85 -27.69 5.90
N GLY A 77 30.12 -27.38 7.17
CA GLY A 77 29.37 -27.92 8.30
C GLY A 77 27.90 -27.48 8.25
N ASP A 78 27.22 -27.55 9.36
CA ASP A 78 25.87 -27.01 9.47
C ASP A 78 25.88 -25.50 9.18
N VAL A 79 25.06 -25.07 8.22
CA VAL A 79 24.91 -23.65 7.86
C VAL A 79 24.51 -22.81 9.08
N ARG A 80 23.74 -23.39 10.01
CA ARG A 80 23.33 -22.74 11.25
C ARG A 80 24.54 -22.45 12.17
N GLU A 81 25.44 -23.41 12.30
CA GLU A 81 26.68 -23.21 13.08
C GLU A 81 27.60 -22.18 12.43
N MET A 82 27.64 -22.15 11.11
CA MET A 82 28.41 -21.18 10.35
C MET A 82 27.86 -19.75 10.55
N ILE A 83 26.54 -19.56 10.51
CA ILE A 83 25.88 -18.27 10.78
C ILE A 83 26.24 -17.80 12.19
N LEU A 84 26.16 -18.68 13.20
CA LEU A 84 26.52 -18.40 14.59
C LEU A 84 28.01 -18.04 14.75
N HIS A 85 28.90 -18.74 14.05
CA HIS A 85 30.35 -18.47 14.10
C HIS A 85 30.70 -17.04 13.67
N HIS A 86 29.84 -16.45 12.84
CA HIS A 86 30.00 -15.08 12.35
C HIS A 86 29.20 -14.04 13.12
N ASN A 87 28.76 -14.37 14.35
CA ASN A 87 27.96 -13.52 15.22
C ASN A 87 26.62 -13.06 14.58
N LEU A 88 26.09 -13.85 13.67
CA LEU A 88 24.75 -13.66 13.11
C LEU A 88 23.78 -14.59 13.82
N ASN A 89 22.55 -14.13 14.05
CA ASN A 89 21.50 -14.98 14.62
C ASN A 89 20.87 -15.84 13.52
N PRO A 90 20.97 -17.19 13.57
CA PRO A 90 20.45 -18.07 12.52
C PRO A 90 18.94 -17.91 12.25
N ASP A 91 18.18 -17.43 13.23
CA ASP A 91 16.74 -17.26 13.08
C ASP A 91 16.39 -16.00 12.26
N ASP A 92 17.37 -15.10 12.06
CA ASP A 92 17.22 -13.89 11.25
C ASP A 92 17.59 -14.11 9.76
N TRP A 93 18.13 -15.27 9.40
CA TRP A 93 18.66 -15.49 8.07
C TRP A 93 18.20 -16.80 7.45
N THR A 94 17.89 -16.76 6.16
CA THR A 94 17.61 -17.94 5.33
C THR A 94 18.61 -18.04 4.19
N VAL A 95 18.99 -19.26 3.82
CA VAL A 95 19.87 -19.51 2.68
C VAL A 95 19.12 -19.20 1.40
N ARG A 96 19.64 -18.24 0.64
CA ARG A 96 19.13 -17.88 -0.68
C ARG A 96 19.75 -18.73 -1.77
N ASP A 97 21.08 -18.89 -1.72
CA ASP A 97 21.84 -19.61 -2.72
C ASP A 97 23.19 -20.09 -2.13
N VAL A 98 23.72 -21.16 -2.69
CA VAL A 98 25.05 -21.70 -2.36
C VAL A 98 25.84 -21.91 -3.64
N THR A 99 26.99 -21.25 -3.75
CA THR A 99 27.88 -21.41 -4.89
C THR A 99 29.12 -22.19 -4.50
N LEU A 100 29.40 -23.28 -5.19
CA LEU A 100 30.60 -24.08 -5.04
C LEU A 100 31.57 -23.80 -6.20
N ASN A 101 32.66 -23.10 -5.92
CA ASN A 101 33.72 -22.91 -6.86
C ASN A 101 34.75 -24.03 -6.72
N LYS A 102 35.15 -24.63 -7.83
CA LYS A 102 36.22 -25.66 -7.91
C LYS A 102 37.27 -25.22 -8.88
N TRP A 103 38.54 -25.44 -8.51
CA TRP A 103 39.69 -25.15 -9.38
C TRP A 103 40.87 -25.99 -8.90
N ASP A 104 41.86 -26.15 -9.76
CA ASP A 104 43.12 -26.79 -9.40
C ASP A 104 44.14 -25.71 -9.05
N ALA A 105 44.86 -25.88 -7.96
CA ALA A 105 45.96 -25.02 -7.54
C ALA A 105 47.28 -25.86 -7.45
N PHE A 106 48.41 -25.25 -7.76
CA PHE A 106 49.72 -25.87 -7.59
C PHE A 106 50.22 -25.53 -6.19
N VAL A 107 50.25 -26.54 -5.32
CA VAL A 107 50.67 -26.38 -3.91
C VAL A 107 51.77 -27.40 -3.65
N ASP A 108 52.91 -26.95 -3.14
CA ASP A 108 54.07 -27.78 -2.78
C ASP A 108 54.59 -28.69 -3.93
N GLY A 109 54.47 -28.23 -5.15
CA GLY A 109 54.93 -28.96 -6.34
C GLY A 109 53.94 -29.93 -6.94
N GLU A 110 52.73 -30.04 -6.38
CA GLU A 110 51.66 -30.93 -6.86
C GLU A 110 50.37 -30.15 -7.19
N VAL A 111 49.61 -30.68 -8.14
CA VAL A 111 48.31 -30.13 -8.51
C VAL A 111 47.31 -30.57 -7.45
N THR A 112 46.83 -29.63 -6.64
CA THR A 112 45.85 -29.88 -5.58
C THR A 112 44.49 -29.32 -5.98
N PRO A 113 43.42 -30.15 -5.98
CA PRO A 113 42.06 -29.68 -6.23
C PRO A 113 41.60 -28.81 -5.08
N MET A 114 41.13 -27.62 -5.41
CA MET A 114 40.64 -26.63 -4.47
C MET A 114 39.12 -26.46 -4.62
N ARG A 115 38.45 -26.20 -3.53
CA ARG A 115 37.03 -25.85 -3.53
C ARG A 115 36.77 -24.69 -2.59
N GLN A 116 35.87 -23.81 -2.94
CA GLN A 116 35.42 -22.71 -2.10
C GLN A 116 33.90 -22.65 -2.09
N VAL A 117 33.29 -22.53 -0.92
CA VAL A 117 31.87 -22.38 -0.75
C VAL A 117 31.55 -20.91 -0.46
N LYS A 118 30.55 -20.41 -1.16
CA LYS A 118 29.95 -19.09 -0.91
C LYS A 118 28.48 -19.31 -0.57
N VAL A 119 28.06 -18.85 0.62
CA VAL A 119 26.68 -18.94 1.07
C VAL A 119 26.05 -17.56 1.04
N PHE A 120 25.02 -17.41 0.22
CA PHE A 120 24.23 -16.19 0.13
C PHE A 120 23.04 -16.33 1.05
N LEU A 121 22.94 -15.42 2.01
CA LEU A 121 21.85 -15.36 2.99
C LEU A 121 20.94 -14.18 2.67
N LYS A 122 19.66 -14.35 2.94
CA LYS A 122 18.67 -13.29 2.93
C LYS A 122 18.07 -13.16 4.32
N ARG A 123 17.86 -11.94 4.79
CA ARG A 123 17.25 -11.71 6.09
C ARG A 123 15.82 -12.25 6.11
N VAL A 124 15.49 -13.02 7.13
CA VAL A 124 14.12 -13.44 7.41
C VAL A 124 13.44 -12.25 8.07
N VAL A 125 12.59 -11.58 7.33
CA VAL A 125 11.73 -10.58 7.93
C VAL A 125 10.56 -11.33 8.54
N LEU A 126 10.57 -11.50 9.85
CA LEU A 126 9.43 -12.06 10.57
C LEU A 126 8.24 -11.11 10.38
N TRP A 127 7.09 -11.65 10.01
CA TRP A 127 5.84 -10.88 9.89
C TRP A 127 5.56 -10.06 11.16
N SER A 128 5.94 -10.57 12.34
CA SER A 128 5.85 -9.85 13.61
C SER A 128 6.75 -8.60 13.71
N GLN A 129 7.80 -8.49 12.90
CA GLN A 129 8.67 -7.31 12.82
C GLN A 129 8.13 -6.27 11.81
N LEU A 130 7.54 -6.74 10.72
CA LEU A 130 6.84 -5.87 9.76
C LEU A 130 5.51 -5.38 10.34
N PHE A 131 4.86 -6.23 11.10
CA PHE A 131 3.60 -5.95 11.77
C PHE A 131 3.75 -6.35 13.24
N PRO A 132 4.45 -5.54 14.06
CA PRO A 132 4.50 -5.80 15.47
C PRO A 132 3.06 -5.96 15.95
N ALA A 133 2.80 -7.01 16.73
CA ALA A 133 1.54 -7.12 17.45
C ALA A 133 1.42 -5.87 18.32
N VAL A 134 0.82 -4.84 17.75
CA VAL A 134 0.51 -3.64 18.49
C VAL A 134 -0.47 -4.09 19.55
N ASP A 135 -0.10 -3.89 20.81
CA ASP A 135 -1.04 -4.03 21.92
C ASP A 135 -2.17 -3.02 21.65
N VAL A 136 -3.22 -3.52 21.01
CA VAL A 136 -4.28 -2.72 20.44
C VAL A 136 -5.15 -2.30 21.59
N LYS A 137 -4.76 -1.20 22.26
CA LYS A 137 -5.63 -0.59 23.26
C LYS A 137 -6.99 -0.30 22.60
N PRO A 138 -8.10 -0.66 23.27
CA PRO A 138 -9.43 -0.32 22.76
C PRO A 138 -9.47 1.18 22.45
N LEU A 139 -10.04 1.55 21.29
CA LEU A 139 -10.34 2.94 21.02
C LEU A 139 -11.46 3.36 21.95
N VAL A 140 -11.19 4.35 22.79
CA VAL A 140 -12.20 4.95 23.67
C VAL A 140 -12.74 6.18 22.94
N PHE A 141 -13.97 6.08 22.48
CA PHE A 141 -14.67 7.20 21.86
C PHE A 141 -15.39 8.06 22.93
N PRO A 142 -15.56 9.37 22.69
CA PRO A 142 -16.34 10.22 23.56
C PRO A 142 -17.76 9.69 23.77
N ALA A 143 -18.34 9.97 24.93
CA ALA A 143 -19.70 9.51 25.24
C ALA A 143 -20.75 10.14 24.30
N ALA A 144 -21.76 9.33 23.98
CA ALA A 144 -22.90 9.74 23.17
C ALA A 144 -23.65 10.93 23.75
N LYS A 145 -24.06 11.88 22.91
CA LYS A 145 -24.93 12.99 23.30
C LYS A 145 -26.40 12.63 23.00
N PRO A 146 -27.37 12.90 23.91
CA PRO A 146 -28.75 12.60 23.63
C PRO A 146 -29.29 13.37 22.42
N ARG A 147 -30.08 12.67 21.58
CA ARG A 147 -30.57 13.18 20.31
C ARG A 147 -32.07 13.51 20.39
N LYS A 148 -32.49 14.54 19.64
CA LYS A 148 -33.89 14.89 19.48
C LYS A 148 -34.62 13.87 18.58
N GLN A 149 -35.92 13.59 18.84
CA GLN A 149 -36.73 12.81 17.92
C GLN A 149 -36.90 13.55 16.59
N GLY A 150 -36.76 12.82 15.47
CA GLY A 150 -36.89 13.40 14.14
C GLY A 150 -36.44 12.39 13.05
N PRO A 151 -36.38 12.83 11.79
CA PRO A 151 -35.84 11.99 10.72
C PRO A 151 -34.38 11.61 11.02
N LYS A 152 -33.96 10.44 10.55
CA LYS A 152 -32.58 10.01 10.63
C LYS A 152 -31.71 10.84 9.65
N LEU A 153 -30.66 11.45 10.15
CA LEU A 153 -29.74 12.21 9.32
C LEU A 153 -28.59 11.31 8.83
N TRP A 154 -28.46 11.26 7.53
CA TRP A 154 -27.39 10.56 6.85
C TRP A 154 -26.41 11.56 6.23
N VAL A 155 -25.11 11.22 6.21
CA VAL A 155 -24.07 11.93 5.46
C VAL A 155 -23.39 10.97 4.47
N PHE A 156 -23.15 11.47 3.25
CA PHE A 156 -22.55 10.72 2.15
C PHE A 156 -21.34 11.47 1.64
N THR A 157 -20.19 10.82 1.68
CA THR A 157 -18.91 11.35 1.20
C THR A 157 -18.25 10.33 0.28
N SER A 158 -17.36 10.76 -0.60
CA SER A 158 -16.70 9.89 -1.57
C SER A 158 -15.38 10.48 -2.06
N CYS A 159 -14.56 9.66 -2.71
CA CYS A 159 -13.42 10.09 -3.51
C CYS A 159 -12.44 10.97 -2.72
N TRP A 160 -12.03 10.50 -1.55
CA TRP A 160 -11.01 11.16 -0.74
C TRP A 160 -9.61 10.89 -1.27
N GLN A 161 -9.42 9.76 -1.92
CA GLN A 161 -8.21 9.35 -2.63
C GLN A 161 -6.94 9.56 -1.81
N ALA A 162 -7.00 9.14 -0.54
CA ALA A 162 -5.89 9.22 0.39
C ALA A 162 -4.61 8.61 -0.23
N PRO A 163 -3.46 9.31 -0.15
CA PRO A 163 -3.16 10.49 0.66
C PRO A 163 -3.41 11.85 -0.01
N TYR A 164 -4.03 11.90 -1.19
CA TYR A 164 -4.26 13.14 -1.97
C TYR A 164 -5.57 13.87 -1.59
N HIS A 165 -6.09 13.60 -0.40
CA HIS A 165 -7.24 14.31 0.15
C HIS A 165 -6.87 15.74 0.55
N ASP A 166 -7.85 16.63 0.56
CA ASP A 166 -7.67 17.99 1.06
C ASP A 166 -7.73 18.00 2.59
N GLU A 167 -6.61 18.28 3.23
CA GLU A 167 -6.46 18.29 4.69
C GLU A 167 -7.33 19.37 5.37
N LEU A 168 -7.51 20.53 4.74
CA LEU A 168 -8.37 21.59 5.29
C LEU A 168 -9.84 21.18 5.21
N PHE A 169 -10.22 20.58 4.09
CA PHE A 169 -11.57 20.05 3.96
C PHE A 169 -11.83 18.94 4.97
N HIS A 170 -10.89 18.01 5.16
CA HIS A 170 -11.04 16.95 6.16
C HIS A 170 -11.21 17.50 7.57
N LYS A 171 -10.42 18.48 7.97
CA LYS A 171 -10.56 19.16 9.28
C LYS A 171 -11.91 19.83 9.42
N ALA A 172 -12.36 20.61 8.41
CA ALA A 172 -13.69 21.22 8.41
C ALA A 172 -14.80 20.17 8.50
N PHE A 173 -14.64 19.05 7.79
CA PHE A 173 -15.61 17.95 7.82
C PHE A 173 -15.68 17.28 9.19
N CYS A 174 -14.57 17.05 9.86
CA CYS A 174 -14.56 16.53 11.23
C CYS A 174 -15.22 17.50 12.22
N ARG A 175 -15.02 18.80 12.07
CA ARG A 175 -15.73 19.81 12.87
C ARG A 175 -17.24 19.79 12.60
N TRP A 176 -17.64 19.67 11.34
CA TRP A 176 -19.04 19.52 10.96
C TRP A 176 -19.65 18.26 11.59
N LEU A 177 -18.93 17.14 11.55
CA LEU A 177 -19.35 15.89 12.18
C LEU A 177 -19.54 16.03 13.70
N ASP A 178 -18.63 16.72 14.39
CA ASP A 178 -18.77 16.93 15.85
C ASP A 178 -19.97 17.81 16.21
N GLN A 179 -20.26 18.83 15.41
CA GLN A 179 -21.38 19.73 15.63
C GLN A 179 -22.72 19.10 15.26
N VAL A 180 -22.81 18.43 14.12
CA VAL A 180 -24.07 17.95 13.54
C VAL A 180 -24.43 16.54 14.03
N ARG A 181 -23.42 15.68 14.23
CA ARG A 181 -23.61 14.29 14.71
C ARG A 181 -24.63 13.50 13.88
N PRO A 182 -24.42 13.23 12.58
CA PRO A 182 -25.36 12.45 11.78
C PRO A 182 -25.57 11.04 12.36
N ASP A 183 -26.76 10.43 12.16
CA ASP A 183 -27.04 9.06 12.62
C ASP A 183 -26.22 8.02 11.85
N HIS A 184 -26.10 8.26 10.55
CA HIS A 184 -25.38 7.38 9.63
C HIS A 184 -24.41 8.15 8.77
N GLY A 185 -23.27 7.56 8.52
CA GLY A 185 -22.28 8.04 7.57
C GLY A 185 -21.96 6.95 6.55
N VAL A 186 -21.91 7.32 5.29
CA VAL A 186 -21.50 6.42 4.20
C VAL A 186 -20.32 7.04 3.49
N ASP A 187 -19.15 6.38 3.59
CA ASP A 187 -18.05 6.63 2.67
C ASP A 187 -18.27 5.75 1.44
N MET A 188 -18.60 6.40 0.33
CA MET A 188 -19.05 5.70 -0.87
C MET A 188 -17.92 5.21 -1.76
N GLY A 189 -16.71 5.04 -1.21
CA GLY A 189 -15.56 4.48 -1.92
C GLY A 189 -14.63 5.51 -2.52
N ASP A 190 -13.56 5.00 -3.14
CA ASP A 190 -12.37 5.75 -3.51
C ASP A 190 -11.80 6.50 -2.29
N LEU A 191 -11.80 5.81 -1.15
CA LEU A 191 -11.15 6.30 0.06
C LEU A 191 -9.64 6.38 -0.15
N LEU A 192 -9.06 5.35 -0.79
CA LEU A 192 -7.64 5.25 -1.13
C LEU A 192 -7.41 5.51 -2.62
N ASP A 193 -6.27 6.09 -2.99
CA ASP A 193 -5.91 6.23 -4.42
C ASP A 193 -5.16 5.00 -4.95
N LEU A 194 -4.20 4.45 -4.19
CA LEU A 194 -3.40 3.27 -4.55
C LEU A 194 -2.72 3.38 -5.93
N PRO A 195 -1.95 4.44 -6.21
CA PRO A 195 -1.40 4.70 -7.55
C PRO A 195 -0.37 3.66 -8.00
N THR A 196 0.42 3.09 -7.06
CA THR A 196 1.47 2.11 -7.36
C THR A 196 0.94 0.77 -7.87
N VAL A 197 -0.32 0.46 -7.60
CA VAL A 197 -1.03 -0.74 -8.08
C VAL A 197 -2.12 -0.41 -9.11
N SER A 198 -2.07 0.80 -9.66
CA SER A 198 -2.94 1.22 -10.78
C SER A 198 -2.50 0.59 -12.10
N LYS A 199 -3.47 0.25 -12.96
CA LYS A 199 -3.22 -0.13 -14.36
C LYS A 199 -2.84 1.07 -15.22
N HIS A 200 -3.21 2.27 -14.81
CA HIS A 200 -2.86 3.52 -15.47
C HIS A 200 -1.50 3.97 -14.94
N ARG A 201 -0.57 4.22 -15.85
CA ARG A 201 0.76 4.73 -15.51
C ARG A 201 0.69 6.24 -15.41
N ASP A 202 0.50 6.74 -14.23
CA ASP A 202 0.59 8.16 -13.93
C ASP A 202 2.04 8.57 -13.66
N ASN A 203 2.28 9.86 -13.50
CA ASN A 203 3.62 10.38 -13.26
C ASN A 203 4.21 9.81 -11.95
N PRO A 204 5.38 9.11 -11.99
CA PRO A 204 6.00 8.52 -10.81
C PRO A 204 6.28 9.51 -9.66
N ALA A 205 6.37 10.80 -9.95
CA ALA A 205 6.55 11.84 -8.94
C ALA A 205 5.39 11.94 -7.92
N TYR A 206 4.23 11.36 -8.24
CA TYR A 206 3.03 11.35 -7.39
C TYR A 206 2.72 9.98 -6.79
N PHE A 207 3.64 9.03 -6.83
CA PHE A 207 3.40 7.68 -6.34
C PHE A 207 3.55 7.58 -4.83
N ALA A 208 2.45 7.75 -4.13
CA ALA A 208 2.36 7.26 -2.77
C ALA A 208 2.39 5.73 -2.76
N SER A 209 3.17 5.16 -1.86
CA SER A 209 3.19 3.71 -1.62
C SER A 209 1.83 3.21 -1.13
N VAL A 210 1.56 1.91 -1.29
CA VAL A 210 0.35 1.28 -0.72
C VAL A 210 0.24 1.54 0.78
N GLN A 211 1.36 1.51 1.51
CA GLN A 211 1.36 1.74 2.96
C GLN A 211 1.00 3.19 3.32
N GLU A 212 1.48 4.16 2.57
CA GLU A 212 1.11 5.58 2.77
C GLU A 212 -0.39 5.80 2.53
N CYS A 213 -0.94 5.20 1.48
CA CYS A 213 -2.39 5.24 1.22
C CYS A 213 -3.19 4.64 2.38
N ILE A 214 -2.80 3.45 2.86
CA ILE A 214 -3.46 2.78 4.00
C ILE A 214 -3.38 3.63 5.25
N ASN A 215 -2.20 4.17 5.60
CA ASN A 215 -2.02 4.99 6.78
C ASN A 215 -2.87 6.27 6.74
N ALA A 216 -2.94 6.91 5.57
CA ALA A 216 -3.75 8.11 5.37
C ALA A 216 -5.25 7.78 5.45
N GLY A 217 -5.72 6.74 4.77
CA GLY A 217 -7.12 6.31 4.82
C GLY A 217 -7.56 5.88 6.21
N TYR A 218 -6.71 5.13 6.94
CA TYR A 218 -6.98 4.79 8.34
C TYR A 218 -7.15 6.05 9.21
N ARG A 219 -6.28 7.05 9.05
CA ARG A 219 -6.34 8.33 9.78
C ARG A 219 -7.64 9.08 9.49
N LEU A 220 -8.06 9.18 8.21
CA LEU A 220 -9.34 9.79 7.83
C LEU A 220 -10.53 9.15 8.54
N LEU A 221 -10.59 7.81 8.54
CA LEU A 221 -11.67 7.08 9.20
C LEU A 221 -11.62 7.23 10.72
N HIS A 222 -10.42 7.15 11.31
CA HIS A 222 -10.22 7.34 12.75
C HIS A 222 -10.73 8.72 13.21
N ASP A 223 -10.31 9.79 12.54
CA ASP A 223 -10.66 11.16 12.91
C ASP A 223 -12.17 11.42 12.80
N ARG A 224 -12.83 10.87 11.76
CA ARG A 224 -14.29 10.92 11.62
C ARG A 224 -15.01 10.17 12.72
N ARG A 225 -14.52 8.98 13.07
CA ARG A 225 -15.06 8.21 14.18
C ARG A 225 -14.88 8.93 15.51
N PHE A 226 -13.75 9.59 15.72
CA PHE A 226 -13.49 10.38 16.92
C PHE A 226 -14.37 11.63 16.99
N ALA A 227 -14.55 12.34 15.87
CA ALA A 227 -15.40 13.51 15.77
C ALA A 227 -16.89 13.20 15.99
N SER A 228 -17.37 12.04 15.51
CA SER A 228 -18.79 11.63 15.66
C SER A 228 -18.89 10.15 16.02
N PRO A 229 -18.62 9.79 17.28
CA PRO A 229 -18.58 8.39 17.73
C PRO A 229 -19.91 7.66 17.66
N ASP A 230 -21.03 8.38 17.69
CA ASP A 230 -22.38 7.84 17.64
C ASP A 230 -22.84 7.54 16.21
N THR A 231 -22.19 8.11 15.20
CA THR A 231 -22.51 7.88 13.79
C THR A 231 -22.16 6.44 13.42
N LYS A 232 -23.11 5.72 12.84
CA LYS A 232 -22.87 4.39 12.26
C LYS A 232 -22.27 4.57 10.87
N TRP A 233 -21.01 4.17 10.71
CA TRP A 233 -20.29 4.32 9.45
C TRP A 233 -20.30 3.04 8.64
N SER A 234 -20.56 3.20 7.34
CA SER A 234 -20.34 2.17 6.32
C SER A 234 -19.34 2.68 5.27
N LEU A 235 -18.44 1.80 4.82
CA LEU A 235 -17.49 2.05 3.73
C LEU A 235 -17.83 1.13 2.56
N LEU A 236 -18.08 1.71 1.40
CA LEU A 236 -18.17 1.01 0.11
C LEU A 236 -16.80 0.93 -0.56
N GLU A 237 -16.57 -0.08 -1.37
CA GLU A 237 -15.45 -0.07 -2.32
C GLU A 237 -15.73 0.83 -3.51
N GLY A 238 -14.74 1.64 -3.92
CA GLY A 238 -14.70 2.32 -5.20
C GLY A 238 -13.74 1.65 -6.18
N ASN A 239 -13.64 2.20 -7.39
CA ASN A 239 -12.75 1.64 -8.42
C ASN A 239 -11.25 1.78 -8.08
N HIS A 240 -10.86 2.74 -7.24
CA HIS A 240 -9.49 2.84 -6.73
C HIS A 240 -9.23 1.83 -5.60
N ASP A 241 -10.18 1.64 -4.70
CA ASP A 241 -10.04 0.73 -3.57
C ASP A 241 -9.85 -0.73 -4.02
N VAL A 242 -10.51 -1.15 -5.11
CA VAL A 242 -10.36 -2.52 -5.65
C VAL A 242 -9.01 -2.77 -6.33
N ARG A 243 -8.18 -1.74 -6.55
CA ARG A 243 -6.86 -1.88 -7.20
C ARG A 243 -5.96 -2.86 -6.44
N LEU A 244 -5.97 -2.83 -5.10
CA LEU A 244 -5.19 -3.76 -4.28
C LEU A 244 -5.60 -5.22 -4.55
N ARG A 245 -6.90 -5.51 -4.50
CA ARG A 245 -7.42 -6.85 -4.79
C ARG A 245 -7.11 -7.28 -6.22
N SER A 246 -7.23 -6.38 -7.18
CA SER A 246 -6.93 -6.65 -8.59
C SER A 246 -5.43 -6.96 -8.80
N GLU A 247 -4.54 -6.27 -8.10
CA GLU A 247 -3.10 -6.52 -8.13
C GLU A 247 -2.76 -7.89 -7.54
N LEU A 248 -3.36 -8.24 -6.40
CA LEU A 248 -3.18 -9.57 -5.79
C LEU A 248 -3.63 -10.68 -6.74
N LEU A 249 -4.81 -10.54 -7.36
CA LEU A 249 -5.33 -11.53 -8.30
C LEU A 249 -4.48 -11.65 -9.58
N SER A 250 -3.89 -10.56 -10.05
CA SER A 250 -3.14 -10.56 -11.31
C SER A 250 -1.67 -10.93 -11.16
N ARG A 251 -1.04 -10.63 -10.02
CA ARG A 251 0.41 -10.80 -9.81
C ARG A 251 0.81 -11.65 -8.63
N ALA A 252 -0.08 -11.82 -7.67
CA ALA A 252 0.16 -12.58 -6.45
C ALA A 252 -1.04 -13.48 -6.10
N GLU A 253 -1.64 -14.13 -7.09
CA GLU A 253 -2.85 -14.96 -6.95
C GLU A 253 -2.74 -15.96 -5.78
N ARG A 254 -1.55 -16.53 -5.55
CA ARG A 254 -1.30 -17.47 -4.45
C ARG A 254 -1.39 -16.84 -3.06
N MET A 255 -1.32 -15.51 -2.97
CA MET A 255 -1.45 -14.75 -1.71
C MET A 255 -2.88 -14.23 -1.51
N TYR A 256 -3.72 -14.34 -2.53
CA TYR A 256 -5.12 -13.93 -2.44
C TYR A 256 -5.89 -14.87 -1.51
N GLY A 257 -6.67 -14.30 -0.60
CA GLY A 257 -7.48 -15.07 0.33
C GLY A 257 -6.70 -15.68 1.51
N VAL A 258 -5.39 -15.43 1.65
CA VAL A 258 -4.61 -15.90 2.80
C VAL A 258 -5.15 -15.26 4.08
N ARG A 259 -5.39 -16.10 5.08
CA ARG A 259 -5.95 -15.74 6.39
C ARG A 259 -5.04 -16.25 7.51
N PRO A 260 -5.08 -15.66 8.71
CA PRO A 260 -4.46 -16.25 9.89
C PRO A 260 -4.94 -17.70 10.09
N GLY A 261 -4.04 -18.56 10.59
CA GLY A 261 -4.41 -19.93 10.93
C GLY A 261 -5.42 -19.96 12.08
N VAL A 262 -6.36 -20.89 12.02
CA VAL A 262 -7.38 -21.09 13.05
C VAL A 262 -7.36 -22.54 13.54
N LEU A 263 -7.72 -22.76 14.79
CA LEU A 263 -7.92 -24.10 15.34
C LEU A 263 -9.30 -24.65 14.95
N PRO A 264 -9.49 -25.98 14.98
CA PRO A 264 -10.78 -26.58 14.73
C PRO A 264 -11.86 -26.00 15.67
N GLY A 265 -12.91 -25.44 15.10
CA GLY A 265 -14.02 -24.80 15.84
C GLY A 265 -13.91 -23.30 16.01
N GLU A 266 -12.81 -22.67 15.64
CA GLU A 266 -12.67 -21.22 15.58
C GLU A 266 -13.21 -20.67 14.26
N LEU A 267 -13.74 -19.44 14.31
CA LEU A 267 -14.16 -18.74 13.10
C LEU A 267 -12.94 -18.16 12.37
N PRO A 268 -12.87 -18.28 11.04
CA PRO A 268 -11.77 -17.68 10.28
C PRO A 268 -11.82 -16.16 10.35
N GLU A 269 -10.65 -15.55 10.55
CA GLU A 269 -10.50 -14.11 10.43
C GLU A 269 -10.61 -13.63 8.96
N ASP A 270 -10.65 -12.31 8.79
CA ASP A 270 -10.55 -11.71 7.46
C ASP A 270 -9.20 -11.99 6.78
N GLU A 271 -9.19 -11.85 5.46
CA GLU A 271 -7.97 -11.97 4.67
C GLU A 271 -6.93 -10.93 5.09
N VAL A 272 -5.68 -11.34 5.27
CA VAL A 272 -4.58 -10.49 5.77
C VAL A 272 -4.39 -9.25 4.93
N LEU A 273 -4.50 -9.38 3.59
CA LEU A 273 -4.33 -8.28 2.63
C LEU A 273 -5.66 -7.70 2.15
N SER A 274 -6.74 -7.81 2.93
CA SER A 274 -8.00 -7.12 2.64
C SER A 274 -7.99 -5.68 3.17
N LEU A 275 -8.70 -4.78 2.50
CA LEU A 275 -8.89 -3.41 2.99
C LEU A 275 -9.53 -3.39 4.38
N ARG A 276 -10.46 -4.29 4.65
CA ARG A 276 -11.11 -4.44 5.95
C ARG A 276 -10.08 -4.65 7.08
N LYS A 277 -9.11 -5.55 6.87
CA LYS A 277 -8.05 -5.83 7.84
C LYS A 277 -7.02 -4.72 7.89
N LEU A 278 -6.56 -4.23 6.75
CA LEU A 278 -5.51 -3.22 6.65
C LEU A 278 -5.93 -1.85 7.21
N LEU A 279 -7.21 -1.48 7.05
CA LEU A 279 -7.78 -0.26 7.62
C LEU A 279 -8.35 -0.46 9.02
N HIS A 280 -8.20 -1.63 9.63
CA HIS A 280 -8.74 -1.95 10.96
C HIS A 280 -10.22 -1.56 11.13
N LEU A 281 -11.08 -1.82 10.10
CA LEU A 281 -12.47 -1.35 10.07
C LEU A 281 -13.30 -1.86 11.24
N GLU A 282 -13.08 -3.11 11.65
CA GLU A 282 -13.75 -3.69 12.81
C GLU A 282 -13.42 -2.92 14.11
N ARG A 283 -12.15 -2.60 14.33
CA ARG A 283 -11.68 -1.80 15.47
C ARG A 283 -12.28 -0.38 15.47
N LEU A 284 -12.44 0.21 14.27
CA LEU A 284 -13.05 1.51 14.10
C LEU A 284 -14.57 1.47 14.22
N GLY A 285 -15.21 0.28 14.23
CA GLY A 285 -16.67 0.14 14.17
C GLY A 285 -17.22 0.67 12.86
N VAL A 286 -16.51 0.44 11.75
CA VAL A 286 -16.94 0.80 10.39
C VAL A 286 -17.34 -0.48 9.66
N GLU A 287 -18.57 -0.52 9.19
CA GLU A 287 -19.06 -1.63 8.36
C GLU A 287 -18.48 -1.56 6.97
N PHE A 288 -17.86 -2.65 6.52
CA PHE A 288 -17.36 -2.74 5.14
C PHE A 288 -18.40 -3.42 4.25
N VAL A 289 -18.94 -2.66 3.31
CA VAL A 289 -19.98 -3.13 2.38
C VAL A 289 -19.33 -3.46 1.04
N ASN A 290 -18.99 -4.73 0.88
CA ASN A 290 -18.47 -5.24 -0.40
C ASN A 290 -19.54 -6.10 -1.10
N THR A 291 -19.30 -6.38 -2.37
CA THR A 291 -20.13 -7.36 -3.09
C THR A 291 -19.86 -8.77 -2.58
N PRO A 292 -20.89 -9.58 -2.38
CA PRO A 292 -20.73 -10.98 -2.03
C PRO A 292 -19.83 -11.70 -3.04
N ASN A 293 -18.97 -12.60 -2.56
CA ASN A 293 -18.06 -13.43 -3.37
C ASN A 293 -17.01 -12.67 -4.20
N GLY A 294 -16.57 -11.48 -3.76
CA GLY A 294 -15.55 -10.70 -4.45
C GLY A 294 -16.01 -10.17 -5.81
N GLY A 295 -17.30 -9.95 -5.98
CA GLY A 295 -17.89 -9.37 -7.18
C GLY A 295 -17.41 -7.96 -7.49
N ASN A 296 -17.97 -7.36 -8.54
CA ASN A 296 -17.63 -6.02 -8.99
C ASN A 296 -18.14 -4.97 -7.97
N TYR A 297 -17.31 -3.99 -7.62
CA TYR A 297 -17.67 -2.86 -6.75
C TYR A 297 -18.93 -2.11 -7.23
N GLU A 298 -19.22 -2.13 -8.53
CA GLU A 298 -20.41 -1.53 -9.14
C GLU A 298 -21.72 -2.04 -8.56
N HIS A 299 -21.73 -3.23 -7.97
CA HIS A 299 -22.89 -3.83 -7.33
C HIS A 299 -23.01 -3.55 -5.83
N SER A 300 -21.98 -2.97 -5.21
CA SER A 300 -22.00 -2.60 -3.80
C SER A 300 -22.93 -1.43 -3.58
N GLN A 301 -23.81 -1.53 -2.57
CA GLN A 301 -24.72 -0.45 -2.20
C GLN A 301 -25.06 -0.47 -0.72
N VAL A 302 -25.35 0.70 -0.19
CA VAL A 302 -26.01 0.89 1.10
C VAL A 302 -27.47 1.25 0.84
N THR A 303 -28.39 0.48 1.41
CA THR A 303 -29.83 0.81 1.38
C THR A 303 -30.12 1.85 2.46
N VAL A 304 -30.50 3.05 2.04
CA VAL A 304 -30.83 4.17 2.93
C VAL A 304 -32.29 4.12 3.34
N SER A 305 -33.16 3.84 2.38
CA SER A 305 -34.56 3.51 2.55
C SER A 305 -35.05 2.62 1.39
N ASP A 306 -36.31 2.25 1.38
CA ASP A 306 -36.94 1.53 0.25
C ASP A 306 -36.96 2.33 -1.06
N ARG A 307 -36.71 3.66 -1.00
CA ARG A 307 -36.72 4.58 -2.14
C ARG A 307 -35.36 5.17 -2.48
N LEU A 308 -34.34 5.00 -1.62
CA LEU A 308 -33.02 5.64 -1.76
C LEU A 308 -31.91 4.67 -1.45
N VAL A 309 -30.95 4.58 -2.38
CA VAL A 309 -29.71 3.81 -2.21
C VAL A 309 -28.47 4.69 -2.41
N ALA A 310 -27.36 4.33 -1.79
CA ALA A 310 -26.07 4.95 -2.00
C ALA A 310 -25.10 3.94 -2.62
N ARG A 311 -24.34 4.37 -3.63
CA ARG A 311 -23.35 3.56 -4.37
C ARG A 311 -22.12 4.38 -4.67
N HIS A 312 -20.97 3.71 -4.89
CA HIS A 312 -19.83 4.44 -5.46
C HIS A 312 -20.16 5.04 -6.83
N GLY A 313 -20.80 4.27 -7.70
CA GLY A 313 -21.06 4.63 -9.08
C GLY A 313 -20.06 4.01 -10.03
N TRP A 314 -20.43 3.94 -11.32
CA TRP A 314 -19.59 3.42 -12.40
C TRP A 314 -19.74 4.21 -13.70
N LEU A 315 -20.71 5.12 -13.74
CA LEU A 315 -20.95 5.98 -14.89
C LEU A 315 -20.09 7.23 -14.79
N THR A 316 -19.44 7.56 -15.90
CA THR A 316 -18.63 8.77 -16.04
C THR A 316 -19.37 9.83 -16.87
N GLY A 317 -18.91 11.08 -16.78
CA GLY A 317 -19.48 12.19 -17.56
C GLY A 317 -20.70 12.85 -16.91
N PRO A 318 -21.33 13.83 -17.59
CA PRO A 318 -22.40 14.63 -17.00
C PRO A 318 -23.64 13.82 -16.61
N ASN A 319 -24.30 14.27 -15.54
CA ASN A 319 -25.56 13.70 -15.06
C ASN A 319 -25.49 12.19 -14.73
N ALA A 320 -24.37 11.75 -14.20
CA ALA A 320 -24.19 10.34 -13.83
C ALA A 320 -25.23 9.87 -12.80
N GLY A 321 -25.63 10.74 -11.90
CA GLY A 321 -26.71 10.47 -10.95
C GLY A 321 -28.03 10.14 -11.65
N ALA A 322 -28.51 11.00 -12.56
CA ALA A 322 -29.74 10.75 -13.31
C ALA A 322 -29.66 9.48 -14.16
N ARG A 323 -28.56 9.29 -14.87
CA ARG A 323 -28.35 8.10 -15.70
C ARG A 323 -28.28 6.80 -14.87
N THR A 324 -27.83 6.88 -13.63
CA THR A 324 -27.87 5.74 -12.71
C THR A 324 -29.29 5.47 -12.25
N VAL A 325 -30.09 6.50 -11.94
CA VAL A 325 -31.53 6.36 -11.63
C VAL A 325 -32.26 5.62 -12.77
N GLU A 326 -32.04 6.02 -14.01
CA GLU A 326 -32.64 5.37 -15.18
C GLU A 326 -32.28 3.87 -15.29
N LYS A 327 -31.06 3.49 -14.87
CA LYS A 327 -30.61 2.08 -14.91
C LYS A 327 -31.14 1.22 -13.79
N ILE A 328 -31.25 1.78 -12.57
CA ILE A 328 -31.61 1.00 -11.38
C ILE A 328 -33.06 1.15 -10.96
N GLY A 329 -33.74 2.20 -11.43
CA GLY A 329 -35.16 2.46 -11.12
C GLY A 329 -35.43 2.95 -9.71
N LEU A 330 -34.45 3.45 -8.99
CA LEU A 330 -34.54 4.00 -7.64
C LEU A 330 -33.81 5.35 -7.57
N SER A 331 -34.18 6.19 -6.61
CA SER A 331 -33.34 7.34 -6.27
C SER A 331 -31.97 6.89 -5.78
N VAL A 332 -30.91 7.60 -6.20
CA VAL A 332 -29.54 7.19 -5.91
C VAL A 332 -28.65 8.35 -5.53
N ILE A 333 -27.74 8.09 -4.60
CA ILE A 333 -26.61 8.97 -4.29
C ILE A 333 -25.35 8.27 -4.79
N VAL A 334 -24.54 8.98 -5.61
CA VAL A 334 -23.32 8.46 -6.22
C VAL A 334 -22.13 9.37 -5.97
N GLY A 335 -20.94 8.75 -5.91
CA GLY A 335 -19.63 9.39 -5.95
C GLY A 335 -19.01 9.34 -7.35
N HIS A 336 -17.74 8.88 -7.44
CA HIS A 336 -16.98 8.53 -8.65
C HIS A 336 -16.69 9.69 -9.62
N THR A 337 -17.66 10.51 -9.96
CA THR A 337 -17.52 11.60 -10.96
C THR A 337 -16.80 12.84 -10.43
N HIS A 338 -16.65 12.95 -9.11
CA HIS A 338 -16.16 14.15 -8.42
C HIS A 338 -17.01 15.42 -8.68
N MET A 339 -18.11 15.30 -9.42
CA MET A 339 -19.05 16.39 -9.64
C MET A 339 -20.07 16.44 -8.48
N GLN A 340 -20.68 17.60 -8.28
CA GLN A 340 -21.71 17.78 -7.29
C GLN A 340 -22.98 18.35 -7.92
N GLY A 341 -24.11 17.70 -7.64
CA GLY A 341 -25.41 18.15 -8.16
C GLY A 341 -26.57 17.24 -7.78
N ILE A 342 -27.76 17.76 -7.92
CA ILE A 342 -29.03 17.01 -7.76
C ILE A 342 -29.76 17.06 -9.10
N GLN A 343 -30.16 15.91 -9.60
CA GLN A 343 -30.93 15.76 -10.82
C GLN A 343 -32.28 15.14 -10.50
N ILE A 344 -33.35 15.75 -11.01
CA ILE A 344 -34.72 15.26 -10.85
C ILE A 344 -35.05 14.43 -12.10
N VAL A 345 -35.50 13.19 -11.90
CA VAL A 345 -35.86 12.25 -12.95
C VAL A 345 -37.32 11.87 -12.81
N PRO A 346 -38.24 12.55 -13.52
CA PRO A 346 -39.64 12.18 -13.49
C PRO A 346 -39.86 10.85 -14.23
N ARG A 347 -40.63 9.95 -13.69
CA ARG A 347 -41.00 8.68 -14.29
C ARG A 347 -42.49 8.42 -14.17
N TYR A 348 -43.10 8.00 -15.26
CA TYR A 348 -44.47 7.52 -15.23
C TYR A 348 -44.48 5.99 -15.13
N GLU A 349 -45.07 5.46 -14.07
CA GLU A 349 -45.30 4.03 -13.92
C GLU A 349 -46.78 3.76 -13.62
N LYS A 350 -47.40 2.95 -14.48
CA LYS A 350 -48.84 2.61 -14.34
C LYS A 350 -49.79 3.83 -14.21
N GLY A 351 -49.43 4.93 -14.88
CA GLY A 351 -50.22 6.17 -14.84
C GLY A 351 -49.96 7.09 -13.66
N ILE A 352 -49.05 6.73 -12.78
CA ILE A 352 -48.64 7.53 -11.61
C ILE A 352 -47.32 8.21 -11.93
N LEU A 353 -47.26 9.53 -11.74
CA LEU A 353 -45.99 10.28 -11.82
C LEU A 353 -45.22 10.07 -10.53
N GLU A 354 -44.07 9.46 -10.69
CA GLU A 354 -43.05 9.31 -9.64
C GLU A 354 -41.89 10.23 -9.90
N THR A 355 -41.33 10.85 -8.87
CA THR A 355 -40.17 11.69 -8.97
C THR A 355 -38.98 11.00 -8.29
N LEU A 356 -38.03 10.53 -9.10
CA LEU A 356 -36.78 9.96 -8.61
C LEU A 356 -35.67 11.03 -8.61
N ILE A 357 -34.64 10.84 -7.79
CA ILE A 357 -33.57 11.81 -7.60
C ILE A 357 -32.22 11.10 -7.77
N GLY A 358 -31.40 11.65 -8.65
CA GLY A 358 -30.00 11.32 -8.78
C GLY A 358 -29.13 12.38 -8.12
N VAL A 359 -28.20 11.98 -7.26
CA VAL A 359 -27.32 12.90 -6.54
C VAL A 359 -25.88 12.53 -6.81
N GLU A 360 -25.06 13.51 -7.20
CA GLU A 360 -23.60 13.43 -7.25
C GLU A 360 -23.05 14.23 -6.09
N VAL A 361 -22.21 13.61 -5.22
CA VAL A 361 -21.86 14.21 -3.91
C VAL A 361 -20.66 15.13 -3.94
N GLY A 362 -19.82 15.06 -5.00
CA GLY A 362 -18.53 15.72 -5.04
C GLY A 362 -17.40 14.78 -4.62
N CYS A 363 -16.29 15.37 -4.19
CA CYS A 363 -15.10 14.62 -3.77
C CYS A 363 -14.45 15.24 -2.53
N GLY A 364 -13.61 14.43 -1.84
CA GLY A 364 -12.79 14.87 -0.71
C GLY A 364 -11.32 15.14 -1.08
N CYS A 365 -10.92 14.82 -2.32
CA CYS A 365 -9.55 14.99 -2.78
C CYS A 365 -9.24 16.46 -3.14
N GLU A 366 -7.94 16.78 -3.22
CA GLU A 366 -7.47 18.07 -3.69
C GLU A 366 -7.88 18.33 -5.15
N VAL A 367 -8.35 19.55 -5.44
CA VAL A 367 -8.71 20.00 -6.78
C VAL A 367 -7.63 20.97 -7.27
N LYS A 368 -6.48 20.42 -7.69
CA LYS A 368 -5.39 21.20 -8.28
C LYS A 368 -5.06 20.68 -9.67
N PRO A 369 -4.59 21.56 -10.60
CA PRO A 369 -4.16 21.13 -11.94
C PRO A 369 -3.08 20.04 -11.90
N ASP A 370 -2.18 20.09 -10.88
CA ASP A 370 -1.09 19.15 -10.67
C ASP A 370 -1.47 18.02 -9.69
N GLY A 371 -2.70 18.03 -9.13
CA GLY A 371 -3.23 16.94 -8.30
C GLY A 371 -3.48 15.72 -9.17
N LEU A 372 -3.75 14.59 -8.62
CA LEU A 372 -4.10 13.27 -9.20
C LEU A 372 -3.82 13.01 -10.72
N GLY A 373 -3.12 13.90 -11.43
CA GLY A 373 -2.46 13.78 -12.73
C GLY A 373 -3.33 13.48 -13.97
N TYR A 374 -4.55 12.99 -13.82
CA TYR A 374 -5.37 12.48 -14.93
C TYR A 374 -6.45 13.45 -15.48
N ALA A 375 -6.59 14.65 -14.90
CA ALA A 375 -7.56 15.64 -15.35
C ALA A 375 -6.90 17.01 -15.56
N ALA A 376 -6.74 17.42 -16.81
CA ALA A 376 -6.14 18.71 -17.16
C ALA A 376 -7.00 19.93 -16.72
N GLN A 377 -8.32 19.78 -16.70
CA GLN A 377 -9.27 20.79 -16.24
C GLN A 377 -10.43 20.11 -15.50
N PRO A 378 -10.23 19.68 -14.24
CA PRO A 378 -11.24 18.94 -13.52
C PRO A 378 -12.46 19.81 -13.24
N ARG A 379 -13.65 19.28 -13.51
CA ARG A 379 -14.94 19.86 -13.07
C ARG A 379 -15.32 19.37 -11.69
N TRP A 380 -14.31 19.14 -10.86
CA TRP A 380 -14.47 18.56 -9.52
C TRP A 380 -14.97 19.61 -8.54
N VAL A 381 -15.81 19.18 -7.63
CA VAL A 381 -16.36 20.00 -6.56
C VAL A 381 -16.11 19.29 -5.25
N GLN A 382 -15.39 19.96 -4.35
CA GLN A 382 -15.22 19.45 -2.99
C GLN A 382 -16.50 19.64 -2.20
N GLY A 383 -16.98 18.53 -1.61
CA GLY A 383 -18.23 18.55 -0.86
C GLY A 383 -18.73 17.17 -0.50
N PHE A 384 -19.92 17.15 0.06
CA PHE A 384 -20.64 15.95 0.47
C PHE A 384 -22.16 16.19 0.38
N ALA A 385 -22.95 15.14 0.51
CA ALA A 385 -24.40 15.25 0.59
C ALA A 385 -24.91 14.81 1.97
N THR A 386 -26.08 15.31 2.37
CA THR A 386 -26.84 14.80 3.51
C THR A 386 -28.25 14.44 3.09
N ALA A 387 -28.84 13.44 3.76
CA ALA A 387 -30.25 13.12 3.63
C ALA A 387 -30.91 13.07 5.01
N ALA A 388 -32.02 13.77 5.15
CA ALA A 388 -32.94 13.54 6.26
C ALA A 388 -33.97 12.51 5.82
N VAL A 389 -34.04 11.35 6.50
CA VAL A 389 -34.88 10.20 6.13
C VAL A 389 -35.89 9.92 7.20
N TRP A 390 -37.16 9.93 6.81
CA TRP A 390 -38.28 9.64 7.72
C TRP A 390 -38.58 8.14 7.82
N PRO A 391 -39.30 7.70 8.87
CA PRO A 391 -39.65 6.28 9.05
C PRO A 391 -40.49 5.68 7.90
N ASN A 392 -41.21 6.52 7.15
CA ASN A 392 -42.02 6.11 6.00
C ASN A 392 -41.21 6.01 4.68
N GLY A 393 -39.87 6.15 4.73
CA GLY A 393 -39.00 6.09 3.58
C GLY A 393 -38.86 7.40 2.79
N GLU A 394 -39.65 8.43 3.09
CA GLU A 394 -39.48 9.77 2.49
C GLU A 394 -38.15 10.38 2.92
N PHE A 395 -37.60 11.23 2.07
CA PHE A 395 -36.32 11.86 2.33
C PHE A 395 -36.17 13.24 1.68
N THR A 396 -35.28 14.05 2.24
CA THR A 396 -34.82 15.31 1.62
C THR A 396 -33.30 15.28 1.51
N ILE A 397 -32.76 15.94 0.48
CA ILE A 397 -31.32 16.00 0.20
C ILE A 397 -30.84 17.44 0.32
N ASP A 398 -29.71 17.62 1.01
CA ASP A 398 -28.93 18.86 1.01
C ASP A 398 -27.51 18.58 0.56
N LEU A 399 -26.95 19.50 -0.23
CA LEU A 399 -25.54 19.46 -0.61
C LEU A 399 -24.73 20.40 0.27
N ALA A 400 -23.58 19.92 0.73
CA ALA A 400 -22.59 20.73 1.41
C ALA A 400 -21.42 20.96 0.46
N ARG A 401 -20.98 22.22 0.30
CA ARG A 401 -19.84 22.58 -0.55
C ARG A 401 -18.69 23.09 0.30
N PHE A 402 -17.50 22.58 0.03
CA PHE A 402 -16.27 23.15 0.59
C PHE A 402 -15.62 24.07 -0.43
N LYS A 403 -15.28 25.28 0.00
CA LYS A 403 -14.57 26.27 -0.80
C LYS A 403 -13.88 27.30 0.13
N ASP A 404 -12.66 27.68 -0.23
CA ASP A 404 -11.87 28.69 0.48
C ASP A 404 -11.73 28.42 1.99
N GLY A 405 -11.53 27.12 2.35
CA GLY A 405 -11.36 26.69 3.73
C GLY A 405 -12.66 26.54 4.54
N VAL A 406 -13.83 26.72 3.91
CA VAL A 406 -15.14 26.75 4.60
C VAL A 406 -16.12 25.75 3.97
N ILE A 407 -16.76 24.94 4.82
CA ILE A 407 -17.96 24.17 4.44
C ILE A 407 -19.19 25.07 4.57
N ARG A 408 -19.99 25.14 3.49
CA ARG A 408 -21.31 25.75 3.49
C ARG A 408 -22.37 24.67 3.36
N TRP A 409 -23.19 24.53 4.41
CA TRP A 409 -24.26 23.55 4.48
C TRP A 409 -25.49 24.17 5.10
N ARG A 410 -26.62 24.19 4.36
CA ARG A 410 -27.82 24.95 4.72
C ARG A 410 -27.49 26.41 5.00
N ASP A 411 -27.78 26.89 6.21
CA ASP A 411 -27.49 28.22 6.71
C ASP A 411 -26.20 28.33 7.54
N GLN A 412 -25.37 27.26 7.56
CA GLN A 412 -24.16 27.17 8.38
C GLN A 412 -22.89 27.32 7.56
N GLU A 413 -21.91 27.99 8.14
CA GLU A 413 -20.52 28.04 7.67
C GLU A 413 -19.61 27.42 8.73
N ILE A 414 -18.76 26.47 8.32
CA ILE A 414 -17.83 25.76 9.21
C ILE A 414 -16.45 25.77 8.57
N SER A 415 -15.51 26.43 9.22
CA SER A 415 -14.12 26.54 8.75
C SER A 415 -13.26 25.33 9.15
N GLY A 416 -12.26 25.00 8.35
CA GLY A 416 -11.29 23.93 8.59
C GLY A 416 -10.19 24.28 9.60
#